data_c5a71f0abfc445b0973b2f82ffc654a6
#
_entry.id   c5a71f0abfc445b0973b2f82ffc654a6
#
_cell.length_a   1.000
_cell.length_b   1.000
_cell.length_c   1.000
_cell.angle_alpha   90.00
_cell.angle_beta   90.00
_cell.angle_gamma   90.00
#
_symmetry.space_group_name_H-M   'P 1'
#
loop_
_entity.id
_entity.type
_entity.pdbx_description
1 polymer ?
#
loop_
_entity_poly.entity_id
_entity_poly.type
_entity_poly.pdbx_seq_one_letter_code
_entity_poly.pdbx_strand_id
1 'polypeptide(L)'
;MADIKLIARRVESMKHRAYERDTQMANILAVRQGKMVEIFPDMFPEGMSHAMVANFIDVAARDLAEVLAPLPSINCSTTNVTSDNAREFADKRSMIANNYVYTSRLQTQMYPGSDQYFSYGFLPIHVEADWDSKLPRIRVEDPTGVYYERDRFGRLVAYAKRYNKTLIELVNEFPENDRALLGQFGYDQNLNQEIEIIRYMDKDSIVLYVPSRKDLVLSIAANPMGKMTVVVAERPSIDGKARGQFDDVVFVQLARARFANLAMEAAEKSIQAPLVVPDDVLDMPMGPDAIIRTTNPNGVGRVRLDIPAATFQEQSALQSELRLGARYPE
;
A
#
# COMPACT_ATOMS: atom_id res chain seq x y z
N MET A 1 14.02 -27.91 18.60
CA MET A 1 14.27 -27.50 17.21
C MET A 1 12.92 -27.08 16.61
N ALA A 2 12.81 -25.92 16.02
CA ALA A 2 11.55 -25.47 15.41
C ALA A 2 11.19 -26.38 14.23
N ASP A 3 9.97 -26.91 14.21
CA ASP A 3 9.49 -27.73 13.09
C ASP A 3 9.08 -26.80 11.93
N ILE A 4 9.93 -26.73 10.92
CA ILE A 4 9.76 -25.86 9.75
C ILE A 4 8.47 -26.15 9.00
N LYS A 5 8.05 -27.42 8.92
CA LYS A 5 6.80 -27.80 8.25
C LYS A 5 5.59 -27.26 9.00
N LEU A 6 5.64 -27.23 10.31
CA LEU A 6 4.59 -26.64 11.15
C LEU A 6 4.57 -25.11 11.00
N ILE A 7 5.75 -24.47 11.01
CA ILE A 7 5.89 -23.02 10.79
C ILE A 7 5.34 -22.63 9.42
N ALA A 8 5.74 -23.32 8.37
CA ALA A 8 5.27 -23.03 7.02
C ALA A 8 3.74 -23.14 6.90
N ARG A 9 3.13 -24.18 7.47
CA ARG A 9 1.67 -24.34 7.52
C ARG A 9 0.99 -23.20 8.30
N ARG A 10 1.59 -22.79 9.42
CA ARG A 10 1.09 -21.67 10.22
C ARG A 10 1.12 -20.36 9.43
N VAL A 11 2.22 -20.08 8.73
CA VAL A 11 2.35 -18.90 7.89
C VAL A 11 1.35 -18.92 6.74
N GLU A 12 1.15 -20.05 6.07
CA GLU A 12 0.12 -20.19 5.03
C GLU A 12 -1.29 -19.94 5.57
N SER A 13 -1.60 -20.42 6.77
CA SER A 13 -2.88 -20.12 7.43
C SER A 13 -3.04 -18.62 7.73
N MET A 14 -1.98 -17.95 8.21
CA MET A 14 -1.99 -16.50 8.44
C MET A 14 -2.16 -15.73 7.13
N LYS A 15 -1.48 -16.13 6.06
CA LYS A 15 -1.59 -15.54 4.72
C LYS A 15 -3.01 -15.69 4.16
N HIS A 16 -3.62 -16.86 4.30
CA HIS A 16 -5.00 -17.09 3.85
C HIS A 16 -5.99 -16.16 4.57
N ARG A 17 -5.84 -16.00 5.88
CA ARG A 17 -6.68 -15.06 6.67
C ARG A 17 -6.47 -13.59 6.28
N ALA A 18 -5.28 -13.24 5.81
CA ALA A 18 -4.93 -11.88 5.40
C ALA A 18 -5.26 -11.57 3.93
N TYR A 19 -5.75 -12.53 3.16
CA TYR A 19 -5.95 -12.41 1.71
C TYR A 19 -6.80 -11.19 1.30
N GLU A 20 -7.95 -10.99 1.94
CA GLU A 20 -8.84 -9.84 1.65
C GLU A 20 -8.13 -8.51 1.90
N ARG A 21 -7.46 -8.40 3.05
CA ARG A 21 -6.67 -7.22 3.42
C ARG A 21 -5.55 -6.95 2.40
N ASP A 22 -4.80 -7.96 2.02
CA ASP A 22 -3.68 -7.83 1.08
C ASP A 22 -4.17 -7.42 -0.31
N THR A 23 -5.35 -7.91 -0.73
CA THR A 23 -6.00 -7.47 -1.98
C THR A 23 -6.39 -6.01 -1.92
N GLN A 24 -7.00 -5.56 -0.82
CA GLN A 24 -7.34 -4.14 -0.63
C GLN A 24 -6.10 -3.25 -0.62
N MET A 25 -5.04 -3.66 0.07
CA MET A 25 -3.75 -2.95 0.07
C MET A 25 -3.17 -2.80 -1.34
N ALA A 26 -3.21 -3.87 -2.13
CA ALA A 26 -2.75 -3.85 -3.53
C ALA A 26 -3.58 -2.89 -4.39
N ASN A 27 -4.91 -2.88 -4.21
CA ASN A 27 -5.80 -1.97 -4.91
C ASN A 27 -5.53 -0.49 -4.56
N ILE A 28 -5.37 -0.18 -3.27
CA ILE A 28 -5.02 1.17 -2.82
C ILE A 28 -3.68 1.62 -3.41
N LEU A 29 -2.67 0.75 -3.34
CA LEU A 29 -1.34 1.04 -3.90
C LEU A 29 -1.41 1.32 -5.39
N ALA A 30 -2.14 0.51 -6.15
CA ALA A 30 -2.30 0.68 -7.59
C ALA A 30 -3.04 1.98 -7.94
N VAL A 31 -4.11 2.31 -7.21
CA VAL A 31 -4.81 3.59 -7.38
C VAL A 31 -3.87 4.77 -7.10
N ARG A 32 -3.08 4.71 -6.02
CA ARG A 32 -2.09 5.74 -5.67
C ARG A 32 -0.97 5.87 -6.71
N GLN A 33 -0.57 4.76 -7.33
CA GLN A 33 0.41 4.77 -8.44
C GLN A 33 -0.18 5.25 -9.78
N GLY A 34 -1.47 5.55 -9.84
CA GLY A 34 -2.14 5.94 -11.08
C GLY A 34 -2.48 4.78 -12.02
N LYS A 35 -2.31 3.52 -11.58
CA LYS A 35 -2.56 2.30 -12.35
C LYS A 35 -4.03 1.86 -12.30
N MET A 36 -4.95 2.81 -12.22
CA MET A 36 -6.38 2.50 -12.10
C MET A 36 -6.91 1.69 -13.27
N VAL A 37 -6.49 2.04 -14.48
CA VAL A 37 -6.92 1.37 -15.72
C VAL A 37 -6.39 -0.06 -15.82
N GLU A 38 -5.15 -0.31 -15.36
CA GLU A 38 -4.54 -1.64 -15.40
C GLU A 38 -5.22 -2.62 -14.45
N ILE A 39 -5.62 -2.15 -13.26
CA ILE A 39 -6.20 -3.00 -12.21
C ILE A 39 -7.71 -3.17 -12.37
N PHE A 40 -8.39 -2.16 -12.93
CA PHE A 40 -9.82 -2.16 -13.12
C PHE A 40 -10.20 -1.90 -14.59
N PRO A 41 -9.75 -2.73 -15.53
CA PRO A 41 -9.97 -2.49 -16.96
C PRO A 41 -11.45 -2.40 -17.32
N ASP A 42 -12.31 -3.18 -16.67
CA ASP A 42 -13.75 -3.20 -16.93
C ASP A 42 -14.46 -1.88 -16.56
N MET A 43 -13.82 -1.04 -15.78
CA MET A 43 -14.38 0.27 -15.38
C MET A 43 -14.07 1.39 -16.37
N PHE A 44 -13.20 1.15 -17.34
CA PHE A 44 -12.75 2.18 -18.28
C PHE A 44 -13.03 1.77 -19.72
N PRO A 45 -13.21 2.73 -20.65
CA PRO A 45 -13.33 2.42 -22.08
C PRO A 45 -12.11 1.70 -22.63
N GLU A 46 -12.32 0.83 -23.64
CA GLU A 46 -11.23 0.12 -24.31
C GLU A 46 -10.23 1.09 -24.92
N GLY A 47 -8.94 0.76 -24.82
CA GLY A 47 -7.84 1.56 -25.39
C GLY A 47 -7.35 2.72 -24.50
N MET A 48 -7.93 2.94 -23.33
CA MET A 48 -7.40 3.90 -22.38
C MET A 48 -6.15 3.37 -21.67
N SER A 49 -5.13 4.20 -21.59
CA SER A 49 -3.90 3.90 -20.84
C SER A 49 -3.86 4.59 -19.47
N HIS A 50 -4.52 5.73 -19.30
CA HIS A 50 -4.43 6.57 -18.10
C HIS A 50 -5.77 7.18 -17.74
N ALA A 51 -6.05 7.27 -16.44
CA ALA A 51 -7.21 8.01 -15.92
C ALA A 51 -6.93 9.51 -15.90
N MET A 52 -7.82 10.30 -16.51
CA MET A 52 -7.67 11.76 -16.64
C MET A 52 -8.21 12.53 -15.42
N VAL A 53 -7.83 12.12 -14.22
CA VAL A 53 -8.21 12.79 -12.97
C VAL A 53 -7.05 12.86 -12.00
N ALA A 54 -7.03 13.92 -11.18
CA ALA A 54 -6.09 14.01 -10.07
C ALA A 54 -6.32 12.89 -9.07
N ASN A 55 -5.22 12.28 -8.60
CA ASN A 55 -5.26 11.23 -7.61
C ASN A 55 -5.45 11.82 -6.21
N PHE A 56 -6.71 11.99 -5.82
CA PHE A 56 -7.09 12.61 -4.55
C PHE A 56 -6.67 11.75 -3.35
N ILE A 57 -6.70 10.43 -3.50
CA ILE A 57 -6.30 9.50 -2.44
C ILE A 57 -4.82 9.67 -2.11
N ASP A 58 -3.96 9.82 -3.11
CA ASP A 58 -2.51 10.00 -2.87
C ASP A 58 -2.22 11.35 -2.19
N VAL A 59 -2.91 12.42 -2.59
CA VAL A 59 -2.78 13.73 -1.95
C VAL A 59 -3.23 13.67 -0.49
N ALA A 60 -4.43 13.12 -0.24
CA ALA A 60 -4.97 12.99 1.11
C ALA A 60 -4.09 12.11 2.02
N ALA A 61 -3.50 11.04 1.47
CA ALA A 61 -2.60 10.16 2.21
C ALA A 61 -1.34 10.91 2.68
N ARG A 62 -0.75 11.73 1.83
CA ARG A 62 0.44 12.53 2.16
C ARG A 62 0.13 13.58 3.22
N ASP A 63 -0.98 14.28 3.07
CA ASP A 63 -1.38 15.32 4.04
C ASP A 63 -1.66 14.70 5.43
N LEU A 64 -2.37 13.57 5.48
CA LEU A 64 -2.61 12.84 6.72
C LEU A 64 -1.31 12.29 7.33
N ALA A 65 -0.36 11.86 6.49
CA ALA A 65 0.93 11.37 6.96
C ALA A 65 1.71 12.47 7.67
N GLU A 66 1.67 13.71 7.20
CA GLU A 66 2.33 14.85 7.84
C GLU A 66 1.80 15.12 9.25
N VAL A 67 0.52 14.87 9.49
CA VAL A 67 -0.11 15.07 10.81
C VAL A 67 0.42 14.10 11.86
N LEU A 68 0.72 12.84 11.50
CA LEU A 68 1.23 11.81 12.41
C LEU A 68 2.77 11.65 12.37
N ALA A 69 3.44 12.26 11.41
CA ALA A 69 4.90 12.15 11.27
C ALA A 69 5.70 12.69 12.48
N PRO A 70 5.23 13.73 13.24
CA PRO A 70 5.94 14.19 14.41
C PRO A 70 6.11 13.08 15.46
N LEU A 71 7.34 12.93 15.97
CA LEU A 71 7.63 11.96 17.00
C LEU A 71 6.94 12.35 18.32
N PRO A 72 6.27 11.40 19.01
CA PRO A 72 5.79 11.63 20.36
C PRO A 72 6.96 11.73 21.34
N SER A 73 6.89 12.63 22.29
CA SER A 73 7.83 12.65 23.41
C SER A 73 7.54 11.50 24.37
N ILE A 74 8.59 10.77 24.74
CA ILE A 74 8.47 9.66 25.68
C ILE A 74 8.79 10.17 27.08
N ASN A 75 7.77 10.18 27.93
CA ASN A 75 7.89 10.55 29.35
C ASN A 75 7.55 9.34 30.23
N CYS A 76 8.51 8.87 30.99
CA CYS A 76 8.29 7.85 32.00
C CYS A 76 7.89 8.53 33.32
N SER A 77 6.86 8.02 33.96
CA SER A 77 6.43 8.47 35.30
C SER A 77 6.62 7.33 36.28
N THR A 78 6.80 7.71 37.57
CA THR A 78 6.83 6.74 38.66
C THR A 78 5.46 6.60 39.31
N THR A 79 5.12 5.41 39.77
CA THR A 79 3.93 5.18 40.60
C THR A 79 4.12 5.68 42.02
N ASN A 80 5.36 5.80 42.48
CA ASN A 80 5.69 6.34 43.81
C ASN A 80 6.16 7.79 43.70
N VAL A 81 5.21 8.71 43.72
CA VAL A 81 5.42 10.16 43.54
C VAL A 81 6.19 10.80 44.71
N THR A 82 6.23 10.16 45.90
CA THR A 82 6.86 10.72 47.12
C THR A 82 8.36 10.41 47.20
N SER A 83 8.87 9.52 46.40
CA SER A 83 10.29 9.12 46.38
C SER A 83 11.08 9.88 45.34
N ASP A 84 12.05 10.70 45.74
CA ASP A 84 12.93 11.43 44.85
C ASP A 84 13.79 10.48 43.99
N ASN A 85 14.27 9.39 44.56
CA ASN A 85 14.98 8.35 43.80
C ASN A 85 14.11 7.75 42.69
N ALA A 86 12.83 7.51 42.95
CA ALA A 86 11.92 6.96 41.95
C ALA A 86 11.66 7.95 40.79
N ARG A 87 11.62 9.25 41.08
CA ARG A 87 11.54 10.32 40.07
C ARG A 87 12.80 10.36 39.22
N GLU A 88 13.99 10.36 39.85
CA GLU A 88 15.26 10.34 39.13
C GLU A 88 15.40 9.12 38.21
N PHE A 89 14.98 7.94 38.66
CA PHE A 89 14.95 6.74 37.79
C PHE A 89 13.96 6.88 36.62
N ALA A 90 12.81 7.50 36.83
CA ALA A 90 11.85 7.74 35.75
C ALA A 90 12.41 8.72 34.71
N ASP A 91 13.07 9.79 35.13
CA ASP A 91 13.71 10.76 34.26
C ASP A 91 14.86 10.12 33.44
N LYS A 92 15.71 9.32 34.10
CA LYS A 92 16.77 8.55 33.40
C LYS A 92 16.17 7.60 32.34
N ARG A 93 15.07 6.91 32.64
CA ARG A 93 14.37 6.05 31.68
C ARG A 93 13.82 6.85 30.49
N SER A 94 13.26 8.03 30.73
CA SER A 94 12.77 8.92 29.68
C SER A 94 13.92 9.33 28.76
N MET A 95 15.06 9.72 29.33
CA MET A 95 16.25 10.09 28.55
C MET A 95 16.76 8.91 27.70
N ILE A 96 16.86 7.71 28.28
CA ILE A 96 17.30 6.50 27.58
C ILE A 96 16.33 6.16 26.44
N ALA A 97 15.02 6.17 26.70
CA ALA A 97 14.02 5.85 25.69
C ALA A 97 14.07 6.85 24.51
N ASN A 98 14.13 8.14 24.80
CA ASN A 98 14.27 9.19 23.78
C ASN A 98 15.59 9.05 22.99
N ASN A 99 16.68 8.67 23.66
CA ASN A 99 17.96 8.40 22.96
C ASN A 99 17.85 7.22 21.99
N TYR A 100 17.13 6.14 22.35
CA TYR A 100 16.89 5.01 21.43
C TYR A 100 16.06 5.42 20.21
N VAL A 101 15.04 6.26 20.39
CA VAL A 101 14.26 6.83 19.30
C VAL A 101 15.12 7.65 18.36
N TYR A 102 16.00 8.50 18.93
CA TYR A 102 16.89 9.35 18.16
C TYR A 102 17.97 8.53 17.41
N THR A 103 18.66 7.60 18.07
CA THR A 103 19.70 6.75 17.47
C THR A 103 19.12 5.83 16.40
N SER A 104 17.88 5.42 16.52
CA SER A 104 17.15 4.65 15.52
C SER A 104 16.70 5.47 14.30
N ARG A 105 16.93 6.79 14.30
CA ARG A 105 16.43 7.72 13.26
C ARG A 105 14.94 7.55 12.97
N LEU A 106 14.16 7.33 14.05
CA LEU A 106 12.73 7.04 13.89
C LEU A 106 12.00 8.21 13.20
N GLN A 107 12.46 9.43 13.36
CA GLN A 107 11.89 10.61 12.71
C GLN A 107 11.81 10.47 11.18
N THR A 108 12.85 9.91 10.54
CA THR A 108 12.84 9.71 9.07
C THR A 108 11.94 8.57 8.63
N GLN A 109 11.62 7.64 9.54
CA GLN A 109 10.78 6.48 9.28
C GLN A 109 9.29 6.77 9.54
N MET A 110 8.98 7.80 10.35
CA MET A 110 7.61 8.08 10.76
C MET A 110 6.74 8.62 9.64
N TYR A 111 7.27 9.44 8.72
CA TYR A 111 6.47 9.93 7.61
C TYR A 111 5.99 8.80 6.69
N PRO A 112 6.87 7.95 6.11
CA PRO A 112 6.41 6.80 5.33
C PRO A 112 5.58 5.80 6.15
N GLY A 113 5.91 5.62 7.43
CA GLY A 113 5.13 4.76 8.32
C GLY A 113 3.71 5.28 8.56
N SER A 114 3.56 6.58 8.77
CA SER A 114 2.25 7.22 8.95
C SER A 114 1.40 7.13 7.69
N ASP A 115 2.01 7.35 6.52
CA ASP A 115 1.36 7.17 5.23
C ASP A 115 0.83 5.74 5.05
N GLN A 116 1.65 4.74 5.38
CA GLN A 116 1.25 3.33 5.34
C GLN A 116 0.18 2.99 6.38
N TYR A 117 0.27 3.57 7.59
CA TYR A 117 -0.74 3.37 8.62
C TYR A 117 -2.13 3.87 8.20
N PHE A 118 -2.21 5.06 7.64
CA PHE A 118 -3.48 5.57 7.11
C PHE A 118 -3.95 4.79 5.90
N SER A 119 -3.06 4.48 4.98
CA SER A 119 -3.42 3.78 3.75
C SER A 119 -3.90 2.36 3.98
N TYR A 120 -3.26 1.63 4.93
CA TYR A 120 -3.48 0.20 5.09
C TYR A 120 -4.11 -0.19 6.43
N GLY A 121 -4.24 0.75 7.35
CA GLY A 121 -4.91 0.54 8.63
C GLY A 121 -4.07 -0.15 9.70
N PHE A 122 -2.80 -0.47 9.43
CA PHE A 122 -1.90 -1.03 10.42
C PHE A 122 -0.44 -0.72 10.10
N LEU A 123 0.40 -0.74 11.13
CA LEU A 123 1.82 -0.46 11.02
C LEU A 123 2.61 -1.38 11.96
N PRO A 124 3.47 -2.26 11.43
CA PRO A 124 4.39 -3.04 12.23
C PRO A 124 5.61 -2.20 12.60
N ILE A 125 5.94 -2.21 13.88
CA ILE A 125 7.14 -1.57 14.43
C ILE A 125 7.97 -2.65 15.10
N HIS A 126 9.19 -2.81 14.66
CA HIS A 126 10.11 -3.82 15.14
C HIS A 126 11.19 -3.19 16.01
N VAL A 127 11.48 -3.81 17.15
CA VAL A 127 12.61 -3.44 18.00
C VAL A 127 13.66 -4.55 17.88
N GLU A 128 14.74 -4.26 17.18
CA GLU A 128 15.85 -5.20 16.96
C GLU A 128 17.00 -4.92 17.91
N ALA A 129 17.70 -5.97 18.31
CA ALA A 129 18.98 -5.83 18.99
C ALA A 129 20.09 -5.67 17.94
N ASP A 130 20.70 -4.50 17.90
CA ASP A 130 21.91 -4.28 17.12
C ASP A 130 23.12 -4.68 17.99
N TRP A 131 23.67 -5.84 17.70
CA TRP A 131 24.78 -6.40 18.49
C TRP A 131 26.10 -5.67 18.26
N ASP A 132 26.27 -5.01 17.11
CA ASP A 132 27.48 -4.25 16.79
C ASP A 132 27.54 -2.95 17.60
N SER A 133 26.45 -2.20 17.59
CA SER A 133 26.35 -0.96 18.38
C SER A 133 25.96 -1.21 19.84
N LYS A 134 25.55 -2.43 20.20
CA LYS A 134 25.01 -2.82 21.52
C LYS A 134 23.82 -1.95 21.98
N LEU A 135 23.04 -1.47 21.02
CA LEU A 135 21.86 -0.63 21.24
C LEU A 135 20.63 -1.27 20.59
N PRO A 136 19.44 -1.11 21.15
CA PRO A 136 18.22 -1.47 20.46
C PRO A 136 17.97 -0.50 19.30
N ARG A 137 17.56 -1.04 18.16
CA ARG A 137 17.09 -0.27 17.00
C ARG A 137 15.60 -0.43 16.83
N ILE A 138 14.91 0.69 16.70
CA ILE A 138 13.49 0.74 16.39
C ILE A 138 13.38 0.95 14.88
N ARG A 139 12.63 0.06 14.22
CA ARG A 139 12.39 0.12 12.78
C ARG A 139 10.92 0.02 12.48
N VAL A 140 10.41 0.94 11.68
CA VAL A 140 9.10 0.86 11.06
C VAL A 140 9.22 -0.07 9.85
N GLU A 141 8.43 -1.14 9.82
CA GLU A 141 8.41 -2.07 8.69
C GLU A 141 7.26 -1.74 7.74
N ASP A 142 7.49 -1.95 6.45
CA ASP A 142 6.44 -1.90 5.45
C ASP A 142 5.38 -2.96 5.76
N PRO A 143 4.09 -2.62 5.87
CA PRO A 143 3.01 -3.57 6.15
C PRO A 143 2.77 -4.59 5.03
N THR A 144 3.26 -4.36 3.81
CA THR A 144 3.10 -5.28 2.68
C THR A 144 3.75 -6.63 2.97
N GLY A 145 3.00 -7.72 2.85
CA GLY A 145 3.50 -9.08 3.12
C GLY A 145 3.76 -9.37 4.60
N VAL A 146 3.11 -8.64 5.50
CA VAL A 146 3.14 -8.89 6.94
C VAL A 146 1.96 -9.74 7.34
N TYR A 147 2.23 -10.82 8.05
CA TYR A 147 1.23 -11.74 8.60
C TYR A 147 1.47 -11.89 10.10
N TYR A 148 0.40 -11.86 10.88
CA TYR A 148 0.51 -11.99 12.33
C TYR A 148 -0.69 -12.69 12.93
N GLU A 149 -0.48 -13.22 14.14
CA GLU A 149 -1.49 -13.91 14.92
C GLU A 149 -1.50 -13.37 16.34
N ARG A 150 -2.70 -13.16 16.88
CA ARG A 150 -2.92 -12.71 18.24
C ARG A 150 -3.57 -13.81 19.09
N ASP A 151 -3.29 -13.81 20.37
CA ASP A 151 -4.00 -14.62 21.34
C ASP A 151 -5.38 -13.99 21.70
N ARG A 152 -6.12 -14.69 22.53
CA ARG A 152 -7.44 -14.25 23.04
C ARG A 152 -7.36 -12.93 23.83
N PHE A 153 -6.19 -12.49 24.25
CA PHE A 153 -5.95 -11.24 24.96
C PHE A 153 -5.41 -10.15 24.05
N GLY A 154 -5.38 -10.36 22.74
CA GLY A 154 -4.86 -9.43 21.76
C GLY A 154 -3.34 -9.34 21.68
N ARG A 155 -2.59 -10.21 22.38
CA ARG A 155 -1.13 -10.22 22.36
C ARG A 155 -0.62 -10.93 21.11
N LEU A 156 0.42 -10.40 20.50
CA LEU A 156 1.06 -11.00 19.36
C LEU A 156 1.76 -12.31 19.76
N VAL A 157 1.42 -13.41 19.10
CA VAL A 157 2.00 -14.75 19.38
C VAL A 157 2.84 -15.28 18.23
N ALA A 158 2.59 -14.82 16.99
CA ALA A 158 3.40 -15.14 15.84
C ALA A 158 3.41 -13.94 14.87
N TYR A 159 4.52 -13.77 14.20
CA TYR A 159 4.73 -12.73 13.20
C TYR A 159 5.52 -13.32 12.03
N ALA A 160 5.12 -13.01 10.82
CA ALA A 160 5.84 -13.38 9.62
C ALA A 160 5.91 -12.18 8.67
N LYS A 161 7.07 -11.95 8.08
CA LYS A 161 7.29 -10.92 7.07
C LYS A 161 7.86 -11.54 5.82
N ARG A 162 7.25 -11.23 4.70
CA ARG A 162 7.70 -11.62 3.37
C ARG A 162 8.63 -10.54 2.81
N TYR A 163 9.76 -10.96 2.25
CA TYR A 163 10.72 -10.12 1.55
C TYR A 163 10.99 -10.71 0.16
N ASN A 164 11.31 -9.84 -0.78
CA ASN A 164 11.93 -10.24 -2.03
C ASN A 164 13.39 -9.79 -2.00
N LYS A 165 14.31 -10.71 -2.26
CA LYS A 165 15.74 -10.44 -2.40
C LYS A 165 16.27 -11.11 -3.65
N THR A 166 17.30 -10.53 -4.25
CA THR A 166 17.97 -11.17 -5.37
C THR A 166 18.83 -12.35 -4.90
N LEU A 167 19.05 -13.31 -5.77
CA LEU A 167 19.90 -14.47 -5.45
C LEU A 167 21.29 -14.05 -5.00
N ILE A 168 21.88 -13.02 -5.63
CA ILE A 168 23.21 -12.51 -5.26
C ILE A 168 23.22 -11.90 -3.86
N GLU A 169 22.16 -11.19 -3.48
CA GLU A 169 22.04 -10.63 -2.11
C GLU A 169 21.94 -11.75 -1.08
N LEU A 170 21.19 -12.81 -1.36
CA LEU A 170 21.05 -13.95 -0.47
C LEU A 170 22.36 -14.72 -0.29
N VAL A 171 23.10 -14.93 -1.36
CA VAL A 171 24.42 -15.60 -1.30
C VAL A 171 25.41 -14.77 -0.47
N ASN A 172 25.39 -13.45 -0.62
CA ASN A 172 26.27 -12.56 0.14
C ASN A 172 25.88 -12.49 1.63
N GLU A 173 24.60 -12.53 1.94
CA GLU A 173 24.08 -12.43 3.32
C GLU A 173 24.22 -13.77 4.07
N PHE A 174 24.10 -14.91 3.35
CA PHE A 174 24.15 -16.25 3.92
C PHE A 174 25.21 -17.12 3.22
N PRO A 175 26.51 -16.80 3.37
CA PRO A 175 27.59 -17.51 2.67
C PRO A 175 27.67 -18.99 3.03
N GLU A 176 27.19 -19.39 4.22
CA GLU A 176 27.10 -20.80 4.61
C GLU A 176 26.08 -21.60 3.79
N ASN A 177 25.11 -20.93 3.19
CA ASN A 177 24.06 -21.55 2.37
C ASN A 177 24.29 -21.37 0.86
N ASP A 178 25.43 -20.84 0.43
CA ASP A 178 25.72 -20.51 -0.97
C ASP A 178 25.51 -21.68 -1.92
N ARG A 179 26.05 -22.85 -1.58
CA ARG A 179 25.93 -24.08 -2.37
C ARG A 179 24.48 -24.57 -2.49
N ALA A 180 23.72 -24.45 -1.39
CA ALA A 180 22.31 -24.84 -1.39
C ALA A 180 21.46 -23.87 -2.22
N LEU A 181 21.72 -22.57 -2.11
CA LEU A 181 21.07 -21.52 -2.89
C LEU A 181 21.37 -21.68 -4.38
N LEU A 182 22.66 -21.73 -4.75
CA LEU A 182 23.06 -21.87 -6.14
C LEU A 182 22.66 -23.24 -6.72
N GLY A 183 22.74 -24.31 -5.95
CA GLY A 183 22.32 -25.64 -6.39
C GLY A 183 20.81 -25.79 -6.63
N GLN A 184 19.97 -25.04 -5.88
CA GLN A 184 18.52 -25.09 -6.06
C GLN A 184 17.98 -24.11 -7.10
N PHE A 185 18.62 -22.96 -7.27
CA PHE A 185 18.20 -21.93 -8.22
C PHE A 185 19.04 -21.91 -9.50
N GLY A 186 20.11 -22.73 -9.55
CA GLY A 186 20.97 -22.97 -10.73
C GLY A 186 22.13 -21.99 -10.84
N TYR A 187 23.32 -22.52 -11.15
CA TYR A 187 24.53 -21.71 -11.40
C TYR A 187 24.42 -20.88 -12.69
N ASP A 188 23.61 -21.32 -13.64
CA ASP A 188 23.44 -20.69 -14.96
C ASP A 188 22.25 -19.74 -15.03
N GLN A 189 21.48 -19.58 -13.94
CA GLN A 189 20.35 -18.67 -13.89
C GLN A 189 20.80 -17.24 -13.51
N ASN A 190 19.98 -16.29 -13.93
CA ASN A 190 20.22 -14.88 -13.66
C ASN A 190 20.36 -14.62 -12.15
N LEU A 191 21.55 -14.24 -11.70
CA LEU A 191 21.83 -13.91 -10.29
C LEU A 191 20.95 -12.77 -9.75
N ASN A 192 20.33 -12.00 -10.65
CA ASN A 192 19.37 -10.95 -10.32
C ASN A 192 17.92 -11.48 -10.17
N GLN A 193 17.73 -12.80 -10.24
CA GLN A 193 16.40 -13.38 -9.99
C GLN A 193 15.93 -13.05 -8.58
N GLU A 194 14.72 -12.50 -8.46
CA GLU A 194 14.10 -12.25 -7.18
C GLU A 194 13.58 -13.55 -6.55
N ILE A 195 13.94 -13.75 -5.30
CA ILE A 195 13.53 -14.90 -4.50
C ILE A 195 12.73 -14.38 -3.31
N GLU A 196 11.53 -14.92 -3.15
CA GLU A 196 10.71 -14.68 -1.96
C GLU A 196 11.29 -15.42 -0.76
N ILE A 197 11.50 -14.70 0.34
CA ILE A 197 11.89 -15.25 1.64
C ILE A 197 10.90 -14.82 2.70
N ILE A 198 10.72 -15.67 3.70
CA ILE A 198 9.86 -15.40 4.84
C ILE A 198 10.70 -15.41 6.12
N ARG A 199 10.63 -14.31 6.86
CA ARG A 199 11.10 -14.24 8.24
C ARG A 199 9.91 -14.50 9.16
N TYR A 200 9.94 -15.63 9.84
CA TYR A 200 8.99 -16.00 10.89
C TYR A 200 9.60 -15.73 12.26
N MET A 201 8.78 -15.24 13.18
CA MET A 201 9.17 -15.01 14.58
C MET A 201 8.04 -15.42 15.51
N ASP A 202 8.40 -16.12 16.56
CA ASP A 202 7.58 -16.33 17.74
C ASP A 202 8.40 -16.04 19.02
N LYS A 203 7.85 -16.35 20.18
CA LYS A 203 8.55 -16.13 21.46
C LYS A 203 9.82 -16.99 21.60
N ASP A 204 9.89 -18.14 20.93
CA ASP A 204 10.92 -19.13 21.12
C ASP A 204 11.95 -19.12 19.98
N SER A 205 11.54 -18.73 18.76
CA SER A 205 12.38 -18.88 17.56
C SER A 205 12.22 -17.75 16.54
N ILE A 206 13.29 -17.53 15.79
CA ILE A 206 13.34 -16.68 14.59
C ILE A 206 13.83 -17.56 13.46
N VAL A 207 13.06 -17.71 12.39
CA VAL A 207 13.35 -18.59 11.27
C VAL A 207 13.26 -17.82 9.96
N LEU A 208 14.32 -17.90 9.14
CA LEU A 208 14.31 -17.46 7.75
C LEU A 208 14.29 -18.66 6.82
N TYR A 209 13.35 -18.69 5.89
CA TYR A 209 13.24 -19.78 4.94
C TYR A 209 12.69 -19.32 3.59
N VAL A 210 12.90 -20.13 2.55
CA VAL A 210 12.42 -19.90 1.20
C VAL A 210 11.13 -20.69 0.97
N PRO A 211 9.95 -20.05 0.85
CA PRO A 211 8.67 -20.76 0.78
C PRO A 211 8.52 -21.62 -0.48
N SER A 212 9.12 -21.22 -1.60
CA SER A 212 9.12 -21.99 -2.86
C SER A 212 9.94 -23.27 -2.77
N ARG A 213 10.86 -23.37 -1.80
CA ARG A 213 11.73 -24.52 -1.53
C ARG A 213 11.67 -24.84 -0.05
N LYS A 214 10.66 -25.59 0.35
CA LYS A 214 10.31 -25.85 1.77
C LYS A 214 11.44 -26.43 2.62
N ASP A 215 12.44 -27.04 1.99
CA ASP A 215 13.60 -27.62 2.67
C ASP A 215 14.79 -26.66 2.77
N LEU A 216 14.70 -25.47 2.13
CA LEU A 216 15.75 -24.46 2.17
C LEU A 216 15.49 -23.47 3.30
N VAL A 217 16.21 -23.70 4.40
CA VAL A 217 16.23 -22.82 5.56
C VAL A 217 17.51 -22.03 5.57
N LEU A 218 17.39 -20.71 5.57
CA LEU A 218 18.54 -19.81 5.56
C LEU A 218 19.13 -19.63 6.96
N SER A 219 18.25 -19.52 7.97
CA SER A 219 18.68 -19.35 9.36
C SER A 219 17.62 -19.84 10.34
N ILE A 220 18.05 -20.47 11.41
CA ILE A 220 17.25 -20.78 12.58
C ILE A 220 17.98 -20.30 13.82
N ALA A 221 17.39 -19.37 14.54
CA ALA A 221 17.91 -18.86 15.79
C ALA A 221 16.86 -18.96 16.90
N ALA A 222 17.31 -19.18 18.13
CA ALA A 222 16.44 -18.95 19.28
C ALA A 222 16.16 -17.47 19.43
N ASN A 223 14.94 -17.10 19.81
CA ASN A 223 14.63 -15.71 20.08
C ASN A 223 15.31 -15.27 21.39
N PRO A 224 16.36 -14.41 21.34
CA PRO A 224 17.15 -14.09 22.53
C PRO A 224 16.36 -13.30 23.57
N MET A 225 15.27 -12.67 23.18
CA MET A 225 14.43 -11.85 24.07
C MET A 225 13.35 -12.68 24.78
N GLY A 226 13.05 -13.89 24.31
CA GLY A 226 11.95 -14.72 24.84
C GLY A 226 10.57 -14.06 24.75
N LYS A 227 10.44 -13.02 23.94
CA LYS A 227 9.22 -12.21 23.74
C LYS A 227 9.13 -11.76 22.29
N MET A 228 7.93 -11.41 21.88
CA MET A 228 7.74 -10.73 20.59
C MET A 228 8.37 -9.36 20.63
N THR A 229 9.26 -9.08 19.68
CA THR A 229 9.95 -7.79 19.53
C THR A 229 9.28 -6.90 18.49
N VAL A 230 8.15 -7.34 17.96
CA VAL A 230 7.30 -6.58 17.01
C VAL A 230 6.04 -6.13 17.72
N VAL A 231 5.68 -4.90 17.48
CA VAL A 231 4.38 -4.32 17.85
C VAL A 231 3.66 -3.96 16.57
N VAL A 232 2.42 -4.42 16.43
CA VAL A 232 1.56 -4.04 15.31
C VAL A 232 0.54 -3.03 15.83
N ALA A 233 0.72 -1.78 15.44
CA ALA A 233 -0.27 -0.73 15.66
C ALA A 233 -1.40 -0.91 14.64
N GLU A 234 -2.63 -1.05 15.09
CA GLU A 234 -3.82 -1.20 14.26
C GLU A 234 -4.74 -0.01 14.43
N ARG A 235 -5.33 0.43 13.35
CA ARG A 235 -6.38 1.43 13.38
C ARG A 235 -7.64 0.77 13.94
N PRO A 236 -8.33 1.39 14.91
CA PRO A 236 -9.58 0.86 15.44
C PRO A 236 -10.60 0.63 14.32
N SER A 237 -11.15 -0.56 14.24
CA SER A 237 -12.23 -0.92 13.32
C SER A 237 -13.37 -1.61 14.06
N ILE A 238 -14.58 -1.53 13.51
CA ILE A 238 -15.78 -2.07 14.14
C ILE A 238 -15.80 -3.62 14.06
N ASP A 239 -15.24 -4.18 13.00
CA ASP A 239 -15.25 -5.61 12.71
C ASP A 239 -13.97 -6.35 13.14
N GLY A 240 -13.04 -5.65 13.79
CA GLY A 240 -11.76 -6.21 14.22
C GLY A 240 -10.79 -6.51 13.07
N LYS A 241 -11.10 -6.11 11.83
CA LYS A 241 -10.20 -6.21 10.68
C LYS A 241 -9.42 -4.92 10.53
N ALA A 242 -8.13 -5.00 10.20
CA ALA A 242 -7.35 -3.81 9.86
C ALA A 242 -7.92 -3.18 8.59
N ARG A 243 -8.37 -1.93 8.69
CA ARG A 243 -8.92 -1.16 7.57
C ARG A 243 -8.19 0.18 7.43
N GLY A 244 -7.78 0.46 6.20
CA GLY A 244 -7.23 1.76 5.83
C GLY A 244 -8.29 2.87 5.82
N GLN A 245 -7.83 4.11 5.76
CA GLN A 245 -8.72 5.27 5.61
C GLN A 245 -9.41 5.28 4.25
N PHE A 246 -8.77 4.68 3.26
CA PHE A 246 -9.18 4.80 1.85
C PHE A 246 -9.94 3.59 1.32
N ASP A 247 -10.13 2.53 2.13
CA ASP A 247 -10.80 1.29 1.69
C ASP A 247 -12.18 1.55 1.08
N ASP A 248 -12.96 2.45 1.69
CA ASP A 248 -14.31 2.76 1.23
C ASP A 248 -14.34 3.79 0.10
N VAL A 249 -13.28 4.60 -0.07
CA VAL A 249 -13.26 5.70 -1.04
C VAL A 249 -12.55 5.35 -2.35
N VAL A 250 -11.86 4.20 -2.43
CA VAL A 250 -11.22 3.74 -3.67
C VAL A 250 -12.21 3.66 -4.82
N PHE A 251 -13.40 3.07 -4.58
CA PHE A 251 -14.43 2.92 -5.61
C PHE A 251 -15.04 4.26 -6.02
N VAL A 252 -15.14 5.22 -5.10
CA VAL A 252 -15.58 6.59 -5.41
C VAL A 252 -14.57 7.29 -6.32
N GLN A 253 -13.27 7.13 -6.05
CA GLN A 253 -12.20 7.65 -6.91
C GLN A 253 -12.23 7.01 -8.31
N LEU A 254 -12.47 5.71 -8.40
CA LEU A 254 -12.60 4.99 -9.68
C LEU A 254 -13.82 5.46 -10.47
N ALA A 255 -14.97 5.60 -9.81
CA ALA A 255 -16.20 6.11 -10.43
C ALA A 255 -15.96 7.52 -10.98
N ARG A 256 -15.35 8.41 -10.19
CA ARG A 256 -14.99 9.75 -10.61
C ARG A 256 -14.07 9.75 -11.84
N ALA A 257 -13.06 8.90 -11.85
CA ALA A 257 -12.15 8.74 -12.98
C ALA A 257 -12.89 8.27 -14.24
N ARG A 258 -13.79 7.31 -14.11
CA ARG A 258 -14.63 6.83 -15.21
C ARG A 258 -15.52 7.94 -15.77
N PHE A 259 -16.22 8.67 -14.90
CA PHE A 259 -17.08 9.79 -15.33
C PHE A 259 -16.30 10.91 -16.03
N ALA A 260 -15.12 11.26 -15.53
CA ALA A 260 -14.27 12.25 -16.18
C ALA A 260 -13.87 11.81 -17.58
N ASN A 261 -13.47 10.56 -17.74
CA ASN A 261 -13.08 10.01 -19.04
C ASN A 261 -14.26 9.97 -20.01
N LEU A 262 -15.43 9.52 -19.58
CA LEU A 262 -16.67 9.54 -20.40
C LEU A 262 -17.08 10.95 -20.78
N ALA A 263 -16.94 11.93 -19.89
CA ALA A 263 -17.23 13.33 -20.19
C ALA A 263 -16.27 13.90 -21.25
N MET A 264 -14.98 13.55 -21.17
CA MET A 264 -14.01 13.95 -22.18
C MET A 264 -14.28 13.29 -23.53
N GLU A 265 -14.58 12.02 -23.57
CA GLU A 265 -14.95 11.31 -24.80
C GLU A 265 -16.21 11.89 -25.44
N ALA A 266 -17.23 12.19 -24.62
CA ALA A 266 -18.44 12.83 -25.08
C ALA A 266 -18.17 14.26 -25.62
N ALA A 267 -17.29 15.02 -24.97
CA ALA A 267 -16.87 16.32 -25.43
C ALA A 267 -16.11 16.23 -26.77
N GLU A 268 -15.20 15.26 -26.92
CA GLU A 268 -14.48 15.02 -28.17
C GLU A 268 -15.43 14.66 -29.30
N LYS A 269 -16.38 13.74 -29.05
CA LYS A 269 -17.42 13.37 -30.02
C LYS A 269 -18.36 14.53 -30.35
N SER A 270 -18.61 15.44 -29.42
CA SER A 270 -19.41 16.66 -29.66
C SER A 270 -18.66 17.65 -30.53
N ILE A 271 -17.33 17.81 -30.34
CA ILE A 271 -16.50 18.68 -31.18
C ILE A 271 -16.32 18.10 -32.58
N GLN A 272 -16.12 16.79 -32.67
CA GLN A 272 -15.94 16.06 -33.92
C GLN A 272 -17.23 15.33 -34.34
N ALA A 273 -18.39 15.95 -34.08
CA ALA A 273 -19.68 15.33 -34.34
C ALA A 273 -19.77 14.89 -35.82
N PRO A 274 -20.28 13.65 -36.06
CA PRO A 274 -20.43 13.15 -37.43
C PRO A 274 -21.34 14.06 -38.22
N LEU A 275 -20.90 14.35 -39.43
CA LEU A 275 -21.68 15.14 -40.40
C LEU A 275 -22.72 14.21 -41.03
N VAL A 276 -23.97 14.60 -40.94
CA VAL A 276 -25.07 13.96 -41.67
C VAL A 276 -25.19 14.68 -42.98
N VAL A 277 -25.13 13.92 -44.06
CA VAL A 277 -25.20 14.45 -45.41
C VAL A 277 -26.23 13.66 -46.19
N PRO A 278 -27.08 14.27 -47.00
CA PRO A 278 -28.01 13.59 -47.88
C PRO A 278 -27.27 12.71 -48.90
N ASP A 279 -27.88 11.65 -49.39
CA ASP A 279 -27.29 10.66 -50.31
C ASP A 279 -26.96 11.26 -51.68
N ASP A 280 -27.43 12.46 -52.02
CA ASP A 280 -27.13 13.18 -53.28
C ASP A 280 -25.83 13.95 -53.25
N VAL A 281 -25.12 13.99 -52.13
CA VAL A 281 -23.82 14.64 -52.00
C VAL A 281 -22.70 13.71 -52.48
N LEU A 282 -22.15 13.97 -53.64
CA LEU A 282 -21.08 13.19 -54.26
C LEU A 282 -19.67 13.59 -53.82
N ASP A 283 -19.51 14.83 -53.39
CA ASP A 283 -18.22 15.39 -52.97
C ASP A 283 -18.35 16.22 -51.70
N MET A 284 -17.45 15.99 -50.75
CA MET A 284 -17.42 16.71 -49.47
C MET A 284 -16.13 17.53 -49.32
N PRO A 285 -16.09 18.72 -49.83
CA PRO A 285 -14.96 19.62 -49.63
C PRO A 285 -14.83 19.96 -48.14
N MET A 286 -13.62 19.91 -47.61
CA MET A 286 -13.30 20.26 -46.22
C MET A 286 -12.60 21.59 -46.19
N GLY A 287 -13.10 22.51 -45.36
CA GLY A 287 -12.47 23.82 -45.13
C GLY A 287 -13.48 24.94 -44.87
N PRO A 288 -13.03 26.11 -44.42
CA PRO A 288 -13.91 27.24 -44.08
C PRO A 288 -14.70 27.77 -45.28
N ASP A 289 -14.17 27.63 -46.50
CA ASP A 289 -14.81 28.09 -47.75
C ASP A 289 -15.43 26.95 -48.57
N ALA A 290 -15.61 25.77 -47.94
CA ALA A 290 -16.15 24.60 -48.61
C ALA A 290 -17.64 24.79 -48.91
N ILE A 291 -18.05 24.55 -50.17
CA ILE A 291 -19.44 24.64 -50.61
C ILE A 291 -19.95 23.20 -50.86
N ILE A 292 -20.87 22.77 -50.06
CA ILE A 292 -21.55 21.47 -50.27
C ILE A 292 -22.80 21.69 -51.10
N ARG A 293 -22.87 21.01 -52.28
CA ARG A 293 -24.03 21.09 -53.17
C ARG A 293 -24.97 19.91 -52.91
N THR A 294 -26.19 20.21 -52.55
CA THR A 294 -27.23 19.17 -52.28
C THR A 294 -28.60 19.69 -52.67
N THR A 295 -29.51 18.81 -53.07
CA THR A 295 -30.90 19.12 -53.31
C THR A 295 -31.72 19.35 -52.03
N ASN A 296 -31.21 18.84 -50.88
CA ASN A 296 -31.84 19.03 -49.58
C ASN A 296 -30.87 19.71 -48.57
N PRO A 297 -30.73 21.03 -48.60
CA PRO A 297 -29.80 21.76 -47.74
C PRO A 297 -30.12 21.62 -46.24
N ASN A 298 -31.37 21.31 -45.87
CA ASN A 298 -31.75 21.09 -44.47
C ASN A 298 -31.35 19.71 -43.96
N GLY A 299 -30.94 18.82 -44.86
CA GLY A 299 -30.41 17.49 -44.53
C GLY A 299 -28.93 17.50 -44.18
N VAL A 300 -28.22 18.62 -44.41
CA VAL A 300 -26.80 18.74 -44.01
C VAL A 300 -26.70 19.34 -42.63
N GLY A 301 -26.15 18.60 -41.74
CA GLY A 301 -25.98 19.07 -40.37
C GLY A 301 -25.04 18.17 -39.54
N ARG A 302 -24.56 18.72 -38.45
CA ARG A 302 -23.82 17.93 -37.46
C ARG A 302 -24.80 17.41 -36.42
N VAL A 303 -24.65 16.16 -36.04
CA VAL A 303 -25.40 15.59 -34.93
C VAL A 303 -25.03 16.34 -33.64
N ARG A 304 -26.01 17.00 -33.02
CA ARG A 304 -25.77 17.66 -31.71
C ARG A 304 -25.73 16.55 -30.63
N LEU A 305 -24.57 16.41 -30.01
CA LEU A 305 -24.37 15.54 -28.85
C LEU A 305 -24.23 16.45 -27.63
N ASP A 306 -25.33 16.65 -26.92
CA ASP A 306 -25.30 17.43 -25.68
C ASP A 306 -24.92 16.52 -24.52
N ILE A 307 -23.93 16.93 -23.72
CA ILE A 307 -23.58 16.26 -22.47
C ILE A 307 -24.66 16.63 -21.46
N PRO A 308 -25.38 15.68 -20.86
CA PRO A 308 -26.40 15.98 -19.86
C PRO A 308 -25.83 16.77 -18.69
N ALA A 309 -26.49 17.84 -18.27
CA ALA A 309 -26.06 18.65 -17.11
C ALA A 309 -25.94 17.81 -15.82
N ALA A 310 -26.72 16.75 -15.71
CA ALA A 310 -26.64 15.78 -14.62
C ALA A 310 -25.25 15.15 -14.48
N THR A 311 -24.49 14.97 -15.58
CA THR A 311 -23.13 14.40 -15.53
C THR A 311 -22.18 15.27 -14.70
N PHE A 312 -22.30 16.59 -14.82
CA PHE A 312 -21.47 17.53 -14.04
C PHE A 312 -21.90 17.59 -12.57
N GLN A 313 -23.19 17.43 -12.29
CA GLN A 313 -23.72 17.34 -10.93
C GLN A 313 -23.23 16.09 -10.23
N GLU A 314 -23.32 14.92 -10.88
CA GLU A 314 -22.78 13.66 -10.36
C GLU A 314 -21.27 13.72 -10.11
N GLN A 315 -20.52 14.33 -11.00
CA GLN A 315 -19.08 14.50 -10.83
C GLN A 315 -18.75 15.36 -9.60
N SER A 316 -19.53 16.43 -9.37
CA SER A 316 -19.41 17.28 -8.18
C SER A 316 -19.79 16.53 -6.89
N ALA A 317 -20.87 15.72 -6.93
CA ALA A 317 -21.27 14.88 -5.81
C ALA A 317 -20.19 13.86 -5.43
N LEU A 318 -19.66 13.13 -6.42
CA LEU A 318 -18.55 12.18 -6.20
C LEU A 318 -17.30 12.86 -5.63
N GLN A 319 -17.02 14.10 -6.04
CA GLN A 319 -15.90 14.85 -5.48
C GLN A 319 -16.14 15.21 -4.00
N SER A 320 -17.36 15.57 -3.64
CA SER A 320 -17.74 15.86 -2.25
C SER A 320 -17.67 14.62 -1.38
N GLU A 321 -18.18 13.48 -1.85
CA GLU A 321 -18.11 12.19 -1.16
C GLU A 321 -16.66 11.73 -0.96
N LEU A 322 -15.81 11.90 -1.98
CA LEU A 322 -14.40 11.58 -1.88
C LEU A 322 -13.69 12.41 -0.79
N ARG A 323 -13.98 13.72 -0.73
CA ARG A 323 -13.44 14.61 0.30
C ARG A 323 -13.90 14.20 1.70
N LEU A 324 -15.19 13.91 1.87
CA LEU A 324 -15.74 13.46 3.14
C LEU A 324 -15.14 12.12 3.58
N GLY A 325 -15.05 11.15 2.68
CA GLY A 325 -14.50 9.82 2.96
C GLY A 325 -12.99 9.85 3.27
N ALA A 326 -12.23 10.67 2.56
CA ALA A 326 -10.81 10.87 2.82
C ALA A 326 -10.55 11.77 4.05
N ARG A 327 -11.60 12.40 4.65
CA ARG A 327 -11.49 13.41 5.71
C ARG A 327 -10.51 14.53 5.34
N TYR A 328 -10.57 14.96 4.09
CA TYR A 328 -9.76 16.09 3.65
C TYR A 328 -10.33 17.36 4.30
N PRO A 329 -9.54 18.15 5.04
CA PRO A 329 -10.01 19.42 5.58
C PRO A 329 -10.37 20.37 4.43
N GLU A 330 -11.48 21.11 4.60
CA GLU A 330 -11.90 22.14 3.66
C GLU A 330 -10.94 23.34 3.71
#